data_f24266179a7db765acb796b088d68009
#
_entry.id   f24266179a7db765acb796b088d68009
#
_cell.length_a   1.000
_cell.length_b   1.000
_cell.length_c   1.000
_cell.angle_alpha   90.00
_cell.angle_beta   90.00
_cell.angle_gamma   90.00
#
_symmetry.space_group_name_H-M   'P 1'
#
loop_
_entity.id
_entity.type
_entity.pdbx_description
1 polymer ?
#
loop_
_entity_poly.entity_id
_entity_poly.type
_entity_poly.pdbx_seq_one_letter_code
_entity_poly.pdbx_strand_id
1 'polypeptide(L)'
;MTEQQPQRFERGTDGPKVIVAGLDGSDSSMRAAAYAAGLARRQNAMLALVYVQPVMTAGAALGVPVGDTTGEVAEDLVSEIRAATERFSDAWDLRWEFHTFRGDPYNGLVTAADELKADAVVVGASESAGHRFIGSVAVRLVKAGRWPVTVVP
;
A
#
# COMPACT_ATOMS: atom_id res chain seq x y z
N MET A 1 33.04 -19.00 1.99
CA MET A 1 31.98 -18.35 1.24
C MET A 1 30.68 -19.04 1.58
N THR A 2 29.90 -18.45 2.42
CA THR A 2 28.55 -18.93 2.69
C THR A 2 27.63 -18.29 1.62
N GLU A 3 27.18 -19.10 0.68
CA GLU A 3 26.04 -18.70 -0.15
C GLU A 3 24.87 -18.44 0.79
N GLN A 4 24.51 -17.18 0.93
CA GLN A 4 23.23 -16.83 1.54
C GLN A 4 22.15 -17.33 0.59
N GLN A 5 21.59 -18.48 0.90
CA GLN A 5 20.37 -18.92 0.27
C GLN A 5 19.31 -17.81 0.47
N PRO A 6 18.55 -17.46 -0.58
CA PRO A 6 17.46 -16.52 -0.39
C PRO A 6 16.59 -17.05 0.75
N GLN A 7 16.41 -16.22 1.78
CA GLN A 7 15.59 -16.60 2.93
C GLN A 7 14.20 -16.91 2.40
N ARG A 8 13.88 -18.19 2.35
CA ARG A 8 12.51 -18.63 2.14
C ARG A 8 11.70 -18.15 3.35
N PHE A 9 10.51 -17.65 3.09
CA PHE A 9 9.53 -17.40 4.14
C PHE A 9 9.41 -18.66 5.01
N GLU A 10 9.98 -18.62 6.19
CA GLU A 10 9.89 -19.72 7.16
C GLU A 10 8.64 -19.52 7.99
N ARG A 11 7.71 -20.44 7.87
CA ARG A 11 6.49 -20.43 8.67
C ARG A 11 6.83 -20.34 10.15
N GLY A 12 6.41 -19.26 10.77
CA GLY A 12 6.31 -19.18 12.23
C GLY A 12 7.50 -18.61 12.98
N THR A 13 8.58 -18.21 12.31
CA THR A 13 9.76 -17.72 13.02
C THR A 13 9.98 -16.21 12.92
N ASP A 14 9.78 -15.60 11.77
CA ASP A 14 10.21 -14.22 11.55
C ASP A 14 9.09 -13.24 11.19
N GLY A 15 7.95 -13.70 10.74
CA GLY A 15 6.89 -12.83 10.20
C GLY A 15 7.34 -11.98 9.01
N PRO A 16 6.49 -11.10 8.51
CA PRO A 16 6.84 -10.21 7.41
C PRO A 16 7.85 -9.15 7.84
N LYS A 17 8.86 -8.90 7.01
CA LYS A 17 9.88 -7.85 7.21
C LYS A 17 9.55 -6.56 6.45
N VAL A 18 8.87 -6.67 5.33
CA VAL A 18 8.40 -5.54 4.51
C VAL A 18 6.92 -5.74 4.22
N ILE A 19 6.11 -4.79 4.65
CA ILE A 19 4.67 -4.78 4.44
C ILE A 19 4.33 -3.61 3.52
N VAL A 20 3.73 -3.91 2.38
CA VAL A 20 3.21 -2.91 1.45
C VAL A 20 1.73 -2.67 1.75
N ALA A 21 1.34 -1.42 1.90
CA ALA A 21 -0.05 -1.02 2.01
C ALA A 21 -0.43 -0.10 0.85
N GLY A 22 -1.45 -0.47 0.09
CA GLY A 22 -1.98 0.32 -1.01
C GLY A 22 -2.91 1.43 -0.52
N LEU A 23 -2.69 2.64 -1.01
CA LEU A 23 -3.49 3.83 -0.69
C LEU A 23 -4.13 4.40 -1.94
N ASP A 24 -5.38 4.79 -1.84
CA ASP A 24 -6.10 5.54 -2.88
C ASP A 24 -6.85 6.77 -2.34
N GLY A 25 -6.67 7.08 -1.06
CA GLY A 25 -7.33 8.18 -0.36
C GLY A 25 -8.72 7.84 0.19
N SER A 26 -9.25 6.64 -0.07
CA SER A 26 -10.52 6.19 0.51
C SER A 26 -10.38 5.87 2.00
N ASP A 27 -11.50 5.91 2.72
CA ASP A 27 -11.53 5.55 4.14
C ASP A 27 -11.05 4.11 4.39
N SER A 28 -11.42 3.18 3.51
CA SER A 28 -10.95 1.79 3.62
C SER A 28 -9.45 1.66 3.41
N SER A 29 -8.86 2.42 2.48
CA SER A 29 -7.41 2.42 2.29
C SER A 29 -6.67 3.04 3.48
N MET A 30 -7.24 4.06 4.12
CA MET A 30 -6.69 4.65 5.34
C MET A 30 -6.77 3.68 6.53
N ARG A 31 -7.87 2.92 6.64
CA ARG A 31 -7.97 1.83 7.63
C ARG A 31 -6.96 0.72 7.35
N ALA A 32 -6.76 0.38 6.09
CA ALA A 32 -5.74 -0.58 5.67
C ALA A 32 -4.32 -0.13 6.05
N ALA A 33 -4.02 1.15 5.83
CA ALA A 33 -2.74 1.74 6.24
C ALA A 33 -2.55 1.68 7.77
N ALA A 34 -3.57 2.00 8.54
CA ALA A 34 -3.52 1.92 10.00
C ALA A 34 -3.34 0.48 10.50
N TYR A 35 -4.04 -0.47 9.90
CA TYR A 35 -3.86 -1.89 10.19
C TYR A 35 -2.45 -2.36 9.88
N ALA A 36 -1.94 -2.02 8.70
CA ALA A 36 -0.58 -2.36 8.27
C ALA A 36 0.48 -1.73 9.18
N ALA A 37 0.27 -0.50 9.64
CA ALA A 37 1.15 0.16 10.59
C ALA A 37 1.23 -0.59 11.93
N GLY A 38 0.10 -1.02 12.47
CA GLY A 38 0.04 -1.83 13.68
C GLY A 38 0.73 -3.19 13.51
N LEU A 39 0.53 -3.83 12.36
CA LEU A 39 1.19 -5.08 12.02
C LEU A 39 2.72 -4.91 11.89
N ALA A 40 3.16 -3.89 11.15
CA ALA A 40 4.58 -3.59 10.96
C ALA A 40 5.27 -3.30 12.30
N ARG A 41 4.63 -2.55 13.17
CA ARG A 41 5.15 -2.28 14.51
C ARG A 41 5.34 -3.55 15.34
N ARG A 42 4.35 -4.45 15.33
CA ARG A 42 4.41 -5.70 16.09
C ARG A 42 5.47 -6.66 15.56
N GLN A 43 5.69 -6.64 14.26
CA GLN A 43 6.64 -7.51 13.58
C GLN A 43 8.04 -6.89 13.45
N ASN A 44 8.23 -5.65 13.91
CA ASN A 44 9.43 -4.88 13.64
C ASN A 44 9.75 -4.82 12.14
N ALA A 45 8.72 -4.68 11.33
CA ALA A 45 8.78 -4.61 9.88
C ALA A 45 8.84 -3.17 9.39
N MET A 46 9.31 -2.98 8.15
CA MET A 46 9.18 -1.72 7.44
C MET A 46 7.79 -1.64 6.79
N LEU A 47 7.11 -0.52 6.95
CA LEU A 47 5.86 -0.21 6.27
C LEU A 47 6.15 0.61 5.02
N ALA A 48 5.81 0.10 3.86
CA ALA A 48 5.83 0.85 2.61
C ALA A 48 4.40 1.23 2.21
N LEU A 49 4.08 2.50 2.31
CA LEU A 49 2.81 3.06 1.86
C LEU A 49 2.92 3.39 0.39
N VAL A 50 2.05 2.83 -0.42
CA VAL A 50 2.12 2.93 -1.88
C VAL A 50 0.85 3.59 -2.41
N TYR A 51 1.00 4.75 -3.01
CA TYR A 51 -0.04 5.43 -3.76
C TYR A 51 0.19 5.25 -5.26
N VAL A 52 -0.79 4.68 -5.95
CA VAL A 52 -0.74 4.53 -7.39
C VAL A 52 -1.59 5.61 -8.04
N GLN A 53 -0.94 6.52 -8.74
CA GLN A 53 -1.61 7.59 -9.47
C GLN A 53 -2.25 7.03 -10.74
N PRO A 54 -3.59 7.12 -10.87
CA PRO A 54 -4.23 6.70 -12.11
C PRO A 54 -3.78 7.60 -13.27
N VAL A 55 -3.43 6.98 -14.41
CA VAL A 55 -3.19 7.72 -15.64
C VAL A 55 -4.55 8.04 -16.26
N MET A 56 -4.97 9.30 -16.15
CA MET A 56 -6.22 9.78 -16.75
C MET A 56 -6.04 10.07 -18.24
N THR A 57 -6.09 9.04 -19.06
CA THR A 57 -6.06 9.20 -20.53
C THR A 57 -7.33 9.86 -21.07
N ALA A 58 -8.47 9.72 -20.41
CA ALA A 58 -9.75 10.27 -20.85
C ALA A 58 -9.83 11.80 -20.67
N GLY A 59 -9.20 12.38 -19.66
CA GLY A 59 -9.19 13.83 -19.41
C GLY A 59 -8.37 14.60 -20.43
N ALA A 60 -7.27 14.02 -20.92
CA ALA A 60 -6.44 14.60 -21.96
C ALA A 60 -7.18 14.67 -23.31
N ALA A 61 -8.07 13.70 -23.59
CA ALA A 61 -8.86 13.65 -24.81
C ALA A 61 -9.97 14.72 -24.85
N LEU A 62 -10.36 15.25 -23.70
CA LEU A 62 -11.41 16.27 -23.58
C LEU A 62 -10.87 17.70 -23.43
N GLY A 63 -9.57 17.90 -23.53
CA GLY A 63 -8.92 19.22 -23.43
C GLY A 63 -9.05 19.86 -22.05
N VAL A 64 -9.42 19.11 -21.03
CA VAL A 64 -9.37 19.57 -19.65
C VAL A 64 -7.91 19.63 -19.24
N PRO A 65 -7.40 20.79 -18.78
CA PRO A 65 -6.03 20.83 -18.27
C PRO A 65 -5.92 19.82 -17.13
N VAL A 66 -5.16 18.75 -17.39
CA VAL A 66 -4.74 17.82 -16.34
C VAL A 66 -3.67 18.56 -15.53
N GLY A 67 -4.14 19.53 -14.74
CA GLY A 67 -3.30 20.16 -13.76
C GLY A 67 -2.86 19.10 -12.75
N ASP A 68 -1.78 19.36 -12.07
CA ASP A 68 -1.06 18.55 -11.08
C ASP A 68 -1.89 18.01 -9.89
N THR A 69 -3.18 17.74 -10.09
CA THR A 69 -4.09 17.26 -9.05
C THR A 69 -3.65 15.93 -8.44
N THR A 70 -2.96 15.10 -9.22
CA THR A 70 -2.43 13.84 -8.72
C THR A 70 -1.22 14.00 -7.80
N GLY A 71 -0.36 14.97 -8.09
CA GLY A 71 0.75 15.33 -7.22
C GLY A 71 0.25 15.95 -5.89
N GLU A 72 -0.75 16.82 -5.97
CA GLU A 72 -1.37 17.43 -4.80
C GLU A 72 -2.05 16.38 -3.90
N VAL A 73 -2.77 15.42 -4.47
CA VAL A 73 -3.39 14.33 -3.71
C VAL A 73 -2.33 13.49 -3.00
N ALA A 74 -1.22 13.19 -3.65
CA ALA A 74 -0.13 12.45 -3.03
C ALA A 74 0.52 13.25 -1.88
N GLU A 75 0.73 14.55 -2.05
CA GLU A 75 1.25 15.43 -1.00
C GLU A 75 0.30 15.54 0.19
N ASP A 76 -1.00 15.65 -0.05
CA ASP A 76 -2.03 15.69 0.98
C ASP A 76 -2.07 14.38 1.77
N LEU A 77 -1.98 13.24 1.10
CA LEU A 77 -1.90 11.92 1.75
C LEU A 77 -0.65 11.78 2.62
N VAL A 78 0.50 12.22 2.13
CA VAL A 78 1.75 12.21 2.91
C VAL A 78 1.59 13.09 4.15
N SER A 79 1.02 14.28 4.00
CA SER A 79 0.80 15.21 5.10
C SER A 79 -0.15 14.65 6.16
N GLU A 80 -1.23 14.01 5.74
CA GLU A 80 -2.19 13.36 6.64
C GLU A 80 -1.54 12.19 7.40
N ILE A 81 -0.77 11.37 6.71
CA ILE A 81 -0.07 10.24 7.31
C ILE A 81 0.99 10.73 8.31
N ARG A 82 1.76 11.76 7.95
CA ARG A 82 2.73 12.36 8.88
C ARG A 82 2.04 12.91 10.13
N ALA A 83 0.95 13.64 9.97
CA ALA A 83 0.18 14.17 11.09
C ALA A 83 -0.36 13.06 12.00
N ALA A 84 -0.85 11.96 11.42
CA ALA A 84 -1.29 10.80 12.17
C ALA A 84 -0.12 10.11 12.89
N THR A 85 1.02 9.97 12.23
CA THR A 85 2.21 9.34 12.80
C THR A 85 2.80 10.15 13.93
N GLU A 86 2.85 11.48 13.81
CA GLU A 86 3.35 12.38 14.87
C GLU A 86 2.52 12.29 16.15
N ARG A 87 1.23 12.05 16.05
CA ARG A 87 0.34 11.85 17.23
C ARG A 87 0.71 10.59 18.03
N PHE A 88 1.34 9.64 17.40
CA PHE A 88 1.69 8.35 18.00
C PHE A 88 3.21 8.15 18.13
N SER A 89 4.02 9.10 17.68
CA SER A 89 5.48 8.95 17.55
C SER A 89 6.19 8.72 18.88
N ASP A 90 5.68 9.25 19.98
CA ASP A 90 6.25 9.06 21.31
C ASP A 90 6.07 7.61 21.84
N ALA A 91 5.17 6.85 21.21
CA ALA A 91 4.84 5.49 21.61
C ALA A 91 5.27 4.42 20.59
N TRP A 92 5.60 4.83 19.36
CA TRP A 92 5.76 3.89 18.25
C TRP A 92 7.04 4.08 17.48
N ASP A 93 7.94 3.14 17.60
CA ASP A 93 9.12 3.03 16.74
C ASP A 93 8.72 2.31 15.44
N LEU A 94 8.09 3.04 14.53
CA LEU A 94 7.65 2.52 13.23
C LEU A 94 8.54 3.08 12.12
N ARG A 95 9.21 2.19 11.39
CA ARG A 95 9.90 2.54 10.15
C ARG A 95 8.90 2.52 9.01
N TRP A 96 8.76 3.61 8.31
CA TRP A 96 7.85 3.71 7.17
C TRP A 96 8.40 4.57 6.06
N GLU A 97 7.96 4.28 4.84
CA GLU A 97 8.28 5.01 3.63
C GLU A 97 7.00 5.24 2.82
N PHE A 98 6.98 6.28 2.02
CA PHE A 98 5.90 6.58 1.10
C PHE A 98 6.43 6.53 -0.34
N HIS A 99 5.77 5.75 -1.18
CA HIS A 99 6.12 5.55 -2.57
C HIS A 99 4.96 5.92 -3.48
N THR A 100 5.27 6.53 -4.61
CA THR A 100 4.29 6.87 -5.64
C THR A 100 4.63 6.15 -6.93
N PHE A 101 3.64 5.49 -7.51
CA PHE A 101 3.72 4.84 -8.82
C PHE A 101 2.64 5.42 -9.72
N ARG A 102 2.79 5.25 -11.03
CA ARG A 102 1.81 5.69 -12.03
C ARG A 102 1.26 4.49 -12.77
N GLY A 103 -0.02 4.55 -13.12
CA GLY A 103 -0.68 3.57 -13.96
C GLY A 103 -1.88 2.88 -13.31
N ASP A 104 -2.11 1.64 -13.71
CA ASP A 104 -3.14 0.80 -13.12
C ASP A 104 -2.79 0.45 -11.66
N PRO A 105 -3.72 0.58 -10.72
CA PRO A 105 -3.44 0.31 -9.30
C PRO A 105 -2.88 -1.07 -9.01
N TYR A 106 -3.39 -2.10 -9.67
CA TYR A 106 -2.88 -3.45 -9.52
C TYR A 106 -1.42 -3.57 -10.00
N ASN A 107 -1.13 -3.10 -11.20
CA ASN A 107 0.21 -3.16 -11.76
C ASN A 107 1.19 -2.32 -10.94
N GLY A 108 0.77 -1.17 -10.46
CA GLY A 108 1.59 -0.32 -9.59
C GLY A 108 1.93 -1.00 -8.26
N LEU A 109 0.97 -1.66 -7.63
CA LEU A 109 1.20 -2.42 -6.41
C LEU A 109 2.10 -3.64 -6.63
N VAL A 110 1.93 -4.35 -7.74
CA VAL A 110 2.82 -5.47 -8.12
C VAL A 110 4.24 -4.98 -8.31
N THR A 111 4.43 -3.89 -9.05
CA THR A 111 5.75 -3.30 -9.25
C THR A 111 6.38 -2.88 -7.92
N ALA A 112 5.63 -2.18 -7.08
CA ALA A 112 6.09 -1.77 -5.76
C ALA A 112 6.47 -2.96 -4.88
N ALA A 113 5.63 -3.98 -4.83
CA ALA A 113 5.87 -5.17 -4.02
C ALA A 113 7.11 -5.95 -4.49
N ASP A 114 7.35 -5.99 -5.80
CA ASP A 114 8.56 -6.60 -6.37
C ASP A 114 9.82 -5.79 -6.06
N GLU A 115 9.79 -4.49 -6.31
CA GLU A 115 10.95 -3.61 -6.09
C GLU A 115 11.34 -3.54 -4.61
N LEU A 116 10.35 -3.47 -3.74
CA LEU A 116 10.54 -3.39 -2.31
C LEU A 116 10.74 -4.75 -1.64
N LYS A 117 10.62 -5.83 -2.39
CA LYS A 117 10.69 -7.21 -1.88
C LYS A 117 9.71 -7.44 -0.73
N ALA A 118 8.45 -7.10 -0.97
CA ALA A 118 7.40 -7.20 0.04
C ALA A 118 7.16 -8.66 0.47
N ASP A 119 6.92 -8.83 1.75
CA ASP A 119 6.51 -10.11 2.34
C ASP A 119 5.00 -10.23 2.51
N ALA A 120 4.29 -9.10 2.50
CA ALA A 120 2.85 -9.04 2.61
C ALA A 120 2.30 -7.77 1.96
N VAL A 121 1.08 -7.84 1.46
CA VAL A 121 0.36 -6.71 0.87
C VAL A 121 -0.97 -6.52 1.60
N VAL A 122 -1.25 -5.29 2.00
CA VAL A 122 -2.49 -4.89 2.68
C VAL A 122 -3.23 -3.87 1.82
N VAL A 123 -4.49 -4.11 1.58
CA VAL A 123 -5.36 -3.20 0.81
C VAL A 123 -6.71 -3.02 1.49
N GLY A 124 -7.37 -1.89 1.24
CA GLY A 124 -8.73 -1.66 1.68
C GLY A 124 -9.74 -2.40 0.81
N ALA A 125 -10.90 -2.72 1.38
CA ALA A 125 -12.05 -3.17 0.62
C ALA A 125 -12.57 -2.03 -0.26
N SER A 126 -13.12 -2.37 -1.42
CA SER A 126 -13.78 -1.37 -2.28
C SER A 126 -15.11 -0.94 -1.68
N GLU A 127 -15.37 0.36 -1.69
CA GLU A 127 -16.63 0.96 -1.28
C GLU A 127 -17.35 1.46 -2.54
N SER A 128 -18.23 0.65 -3.10
CA SER A 128 -19.09 1.06 -4.21
C SER A 128 -20.57 0.92 -3.83
N ALA A 129 -21.34 1.98 -4.01
CA ALA A 129 -22.81 2.00 -3.86
C ALA A 129 -23.36 1.44 -2.54
N GLY A 130 -22.72 1.73 -1.42
CA GLY A 130 -23.18 1.33 -0.08
C GLY A 130 -22.95 -0.14 0.27
N HIS A 131 -22.32 -0.89 -0.60
CA HIS A 131 -21.93 -2.29 -0.36
C HIS A 131 -20.41 -2.40 -0.29
N ARG A 132 -19.93 -3.16 0.69
CA ARG A 132 -18.50 -3.50 0.80
C ARG A 132 -18.21 -4.71 -0.06
N PHE A 133 -17.38 -4.50 -1.07
CA PHE A 133 -16.89 -5.57 -1.92
C PHE A 133 -15.38 -5.74 -1.76
N ILE A 134 -14.91 -6.96 -1.93
CA ILE A 134 -13.50 -7.17 -2.22
C ILE A 134 -13.24 -6.52 -3.58
N GLY A 135 -12.47 -5.43 -3.61
CA GLY A 135 -12.19 -4.69 -4.84
C GLY A 135 -11.44 -5.52 -5.88
N SER A 136 -11.51 -5.08 -7.13
CA SER A 136 -10.83 -5.75 -8.25
C SER A 136 -9.33 -5.89 -8.04
N VAL A 137 -8.68 -4.90 -7.42
CA VAL A 137 -7.25 -4.93 -7.09
C VAL A 137 -6.93 -6.05 -6.11
N ALA A 138 -7.70 -6.18 -5.03
CA ALA A 138 -7.52 -7.23 -4.03
C ALA A 138 -7.71 -8.63 -4.65
N VAL A 139 -8.75 -8.82 -5.45
CA VAL A 139 -9.02 -10.08 -6.15
C VAL A 139 -7.86 -10.46 -7.07
N ARG A 140 -7.34 -9.51 -7.83
CA ARG A 140 -6.21 -9.75 -8.75
C ARG A 140 -4.94 -10.10 -7.99
N LEU A 141 -4.67 -9.43 -6.86
CA LEU A 141 -3.52 -9.72 -6.01
C LEU A 141 -3.60 -11.14 -5.42
N VAL A 142 -4.77 -11.54 -4.93
CA VAL A 142 -5.00 -12.90 -4.41
C VAL A 142 -4.82 -13.93 -5.51
N LYS A 143 -5.38 -13.70 -6.70
CA LYS A 143 -5.24 -14.60 -7.85
C LYS A 143 -3.81 -14.72 -8.36
N ALA A 144 -3.03 -13.67 -8.24
CA ALA A 144 -1.61 -13.70 -8.61
C ALA A 144 -0.81 -14.69 -7.75
N GLY A 145 -1.24 -14.97 -6.51
CA GLY A 145 -0.67 -15.98 -5.64
C GLY A 145 0.78 -15.75 -5.23
N ARG A 146 1.23 -14.49 -5.22
CA ARG A 146 2.64 -14.13 -4.98
C ARG A 146 2.93 -13.68 -3.55
N TRP A 147 1.96 -13.06 -2.90
CA TRP A 147 2.09 -12.53 -1.54
C TRP A 147 0.88 -12.90 -0.70
N PRO A 148 1.05 -13.04 0.62
CA PRO A 148 -0.10 -12.94 1.52
C PRO A 148 -0.79 -11.57 1.32
N VAL A 149 -2.09 -11.58 1.15
CA VAL A 149 -2.91 -10.38 0.92
C VAL A 149 -3.93 -10.26 2.03
N THR A 150 -3.93 -9.12 2.69
CA THR A 150 -4.93 -8.78 3.70
C THR A 150 -5.85 -7.70 3.15
N VAL A 151 -7.14 -7.94 3.20
CA VAL A 151 -8.18 -6.99 2.80
C VAL A 151 -8.85 -6.43 4.03
N VAL A 152 -8.74 -5.13 4.24
CA VAL A 152 -9.30 -4.43 5.40
C VAL A 152 -10.64 -3.79 5.02
N PRO A 153 -11.73 -4.13 5.72
CA PRO A 153 -13.05 -3.55 5.45
C PRO A 153 -13.17 -2.07 5.79
#